data_1165a869644424c1f03f4718a5ac35dd
#
_entry.id   1165a869644424c1f03f4718a5ac35dd
#
_cell.length_a   1.000
_cell.length_b   1.000
_cell.length_c   1.000
_cell.angle_alpha   90.00
_cell.angle_beta   90.00
_cell.angle_gamma   90.00
#
_symmetry.space_group_name_H-M   'P 1'
#
loop_
_entity.id
_entity.type
_entity.pdbx_description
1 polymer ?
#
loop_
_entity_poly.entity_id
_entity_poly.type
_entity_poly.pdbx_seq_one_letter_code
_entity_poly.pdbx_strand_id
1 'polypeptide(L)'
;MNAGQLQEIFRELMKDAGTSITGHILAFDTDAQLAQVQIGVSSRDRNGNAITPDPIIECPVEFSGGGGWSFEHKLVAGDEGLIIFSQRCLDGWIQTGGVANNPIARFHDKQDACFIPGIRSKPNAIKDFQNNGIRLRNADASVYHWLKDDGSIESVNGSGYVKLLSSGVVDINGFLVQPTGAATSPVSVGAPLIDAADSLKVDGKEQKDHGHKPGTYNVGGTPVNGNSGTQS
;
A
#
# COMPACT_ATOMS: atom_id res chain seq x y z
N MET A 1 -4.05 -26.29 -51.94
CA MET A 1 -3.40 -25.92 -50.67
C MET A 1 -3.20 -27.21 -49.86
N ASN A 2 -1.98 -27.54 -49.49
CA ASN A 2 -1.71 -28.74 -48.68
C ASN A 2 -1.71 -28.40 -47.18
N ALA A 3 -1.76 -29.42 -46.30
CA ALA A 3 -1.84 -29.24 -44.85
C ALA A 3 -0.65 -28.41 -44.29
N GLY A 4 0.54 -28.51 -44.85
CA GLY A 4 1.69 -27.72 -44.42
C GLY A 4 1.52 -26.23 -44.74
N GLN A 5 1.01 -25.89 -45.90
CA GLN A 5 0.72 -24.49 -46.28
C GLN A 5 -0.37 -23.88 -45.39
N LEU A 6 -1.40 -24.67 -45.03
CA LEU A 6 -2.44 -24.23 -44.11
C LEU A 6 -1.88 -23.97 -42.72
N GLN A 7 -1.02 -24.85 -42.21
CA GLN A 7 -0.35 -24.66 -40.92
C GLN A 7 0.55 -23.41 -40.90
N GLU A 8 1.27 -23.13 -41.99
CA GLU A 8 2.11 -21.95 -42.14
C GLU A 8 1.25 -20.66 -42.08
N ILE A 9 0.17 -20.60 -42.87
CA ILE A 9 -0.76 -19.47 -42.89
C ILE A 9 -1.35 -19.23 -41.49
N PHE A 10 -1.80 -20.30 -40.82
CA PHE A 10 -2.37 -20.21 -39.48
C PHE A 10 -1.32 -19.72 -38.47
N ARG A 11 -0.08 -20.18 -38.57
CA ARG A 11 1.02 -19.75 -37.70
C ARG A 11 1.36 -18.27 -37.91
N GLU A 12 1.36 -17.78 -39.15
CA GLU A 12 1.56 -16.36 -39.45
C GLU A 12 0.41 -15.49 -38.93
N LEU A 13 -0.83 -15.91 -39.12
CA LEU A 13 -2.00 -15.21 -38.57
C LEU A 13 -1.96 -15.12 -37.03
N MET A 14 -1.53 -16.19 -36.36
CA MET A 14 -1.41 -16.20 -34.89
C MET A 14 -0.27 -15.32 -34.35
N LYS A 15 0.76 -15.04 -35.14
CA LYS A 15 1.81 -14.10 -34.75
C LYS A 15 1.32 -12.65 -34.66
N ASP A 16 0.37 -12.30 -35.51
CA ASP A 16 -0.21 -10.96 -35.55
C ASP A 16 -1.36 -10.77 -34.53
N ALA A 17 -1.95 -11.87 -34.04
CA ALA A 17 -2.99 -11.82 -33.04
C ALA A 17 -2.39 -11.45 -31.68
N GLY A 18 -2.51 -10.20 -31.29
CA GLY A 18 -2.10 -9.71 -29.97
C GLY A 18 -2.95 -10.33 -28.87
N THR A 19 -2.32 -10.99 -27.90
CA THR A 19 -2.96 -11.52 -26.68
C THR A 19 -2.51 -10.74 -25.44
N SER A 20 -1.25 -10.89 -25.08
CA SER A 20 -0.64 -10.12 -23.99
C SER A 20 0.88 -10.08 -24.17
N ILE A 21 1.50 -9.04 -23.62
CA ILE A 21 2.96 -8.84 -23.66
C ILE A 21 3.38 -7.98 -22.46
N THR A 22 4.62 -8.12 -22.02
CA THR A 22 5.16 -7.23 -20.98
C THR A 22 5.46 -5.85 -21.53
N GLY A 23 5.39 -4.84 -20.65
CA GLY A 23 5.71 -3.46 -20.99
C GLY A 23 5.95 -2.61 -19.76
N HIS A 24 6.14 -1.32 -19.99
CA HIS A 24 6.32 -0.36 -18.91
C HIS A 24 5.68 0.98 -19.27
N ILE A 25 5.35 1.73 -18.24
CA ILE A 25 4.74 3.06 -18.36
C ILE A 25 5.78 4.06 -18.87
N LEU A 26 5.41 4.89 -19.84
CA LEU A 26 6.15 6.08 -20.26
C LEU A 26 5.58 7.34 -19.59
N ALA A 27 4.25 7.46 -19.53
CA ALA A 27 3.53 8.55 -18.90
C ALA A 27 2.19 8.03 -18.36
N PHE A 28 1.66 8.67 -17.32
CA PHE A 28 0.38 8.35 -16.73
C PHE A 28 -0.41 9.63 -16.48
N ASP A 29 -1.63 9.69 -16.98
CA ASP A 29 -2.61 10.73 -16.70
C ASP A 29 -3.45 10.31 -15.50
N THR A 30 -3.33 11.03 -14.40
CA THR A 30 -4.02 10.74 -13.13
C THR A 30 -5.51 11.03 -13.19
N ASP A 31 -5.94 11.99 -14.00
CA ASP A 31 -7.33 12.41 -14.07
C ASP A 31 -8.14 11.45 -14.96
N ALA A 32 -7.56 11.07 -16.09
CA ALA A 32 -8.17 10.11 -17.01
C ALA A 32 -7.90 8.65 -16.64
N GLN A 33 -6.88 8.37 -15.78
CA GLN A 33 -6.37 7.03 -15.45
C GLN A 33 -5.94 6.23 -16.68
N LEU A 34 -5.37 6.95 -17.65
CA LEU A 34 -4.84 6.41 -18.90
C LEU A 34 -3.31 6.51 -18.92
N ALA A 35 -2.66 5.49 -19.44
CA ALA A 35 -1.21 5.47 -19.57
C ALA A 35 -0.77 5.49 -21.04
N GLN A 36 0.42 6.05 -21.27
CA GLN A 36 1.23 5.73 -22.43
C GLN A 36 2.18 4.61 -22.05
N VAL A 37 2.13 3.50 -22.79
CA VAL A 37 2.85 2.27 -22.44
C VAL A 37 3.78 1.84 -23.57
N GLN A 38 5.02 1.52 -23.24
CA GLN A 38 5.99 0.93 -24.16
C GLN A 38 5.96 -0.61 -24.06
N ILE A 39 5.81 -1.27 -25.18
CA ILE A 39 5.98 -2.73 -25.27
C ILE A 39 7.45 -3.07 -24.93
N GLY A 40 7.66 -4.00 -23.99
CA GLY A 40 8.96 -4.34 -23.44
C GLY A 40 9.78 -5.33 -24.27
N VAL A 41 9.21 -5.86 -25.36
CA VAL A 41 9.85 -6.84 -26.22
C VAL A 41 9.91 -6.30 -27.64
N SER A 42 11.12 -6.18 -28.18
CA SER A 42 11.32 -5.76 -29.58
C SER A 42 10.86 -6.84 -30.57
N SER A 43 10.27 -6.39 -31.68
CA SER A 43 10.09 -7.24 -32.85
C SER A 43 11.38 -7.31 -33.69
N ARG A 44 11.40 -8.13 -34.73
CA ARG A 44 12.54 -8.23 -35.65
C ARG A 44 12.08 -8.00 -37.08
N ASP A 45 12.89 -7.26 -37.84
CA ASP A 45 12.71 -7.14 -39.26
C ASP A 45 13.15 -8.43 -40.01
N ARG A 46 12.96 -8.44 -41.32
CA ARG A 46 13.35 -9.59 -42.17
C ARG A 46 14.87 -9.87 -42.19
N ASN A 47 15.69 -8.88 -41.80
CA ASN A 47 17.14 -8.97 -41.71
C ASN A 47 17.62 -9.37 -40.31
N GLY A 48 16.68 -9.54 -39.34
CA GLY A 48 16.96 -9.89 -37.96
C GLY A 48 17.27 -8.72 -37.06
N ASN A 49 17.18 -7.47 -37.53
CA ASN A 49 17.40 -6.27 -36.71
C ASN A 49 16.21 -6.09 -35.73
N ALA A 50 16.54 -5.65 -34.53
CA ALA A 50 15.50 -5.32 -33.55
C ALA A 50 14.74 -4.04 -33.95
N ILE A 51 13.41 -4.11 -33.89
CA ILE A 51 12.52 -2.97 -34.07
C ILE A 51 11.82 -2.72 -32.74
N THR A 52 11.95 -1.51 -32.22
CA THR A 52 11.19 -1.08 -31.04
C THR A 52 9.75 -0.76 -31.50
N PRO A 53 8.72 -1.42 -30.94
CA PRO A 53 7.33 -1.08 -31.29
C PRO A 53 6.98 0.34 -30.89
N ASP A 54 6.04 0.95 -31.61
CA ASP A 54 5.47 2.23 -31.21
C ASP A 54 4.75 2.12 -29.85
N PRO A 55 4.79 3.17 -29.03
CA PRO A 55 4.05 3.20 -27.76
C PRO A 55 2.54 3.08 -27.98
N ILE A 56 1.87 2.43 -27.05
CA ILE A 56 0.41 2.42 -26.95
C ILE A 56 0.00 3.68 -26.20
N ILE A 57 -0.90 4.46 -26.77
CA ILE A 57 -1.46 5.67 -26.16
C ILE A 57 -2.84 5.38 -25.60
N GLU A 58 -3.27 6.19 -24.62
CA GLU A 58 -4.61 6.10 -24.00
C GLU A 58 -4.98 4.69 -23.49
N CYS A 59 -3.98 4.00 -22.93
CA CYS A 59 -4.14 2.65 -22.40
C CYS A 59 -4.76 2.71 -20.99
N PRO A 60 -5.99 2.20 -20.78
CA PRO A 60 -6.57 2.11 -19.44
C PRO A 60 -5.70 1.27 -18.50
N VAL A 61 -5.56 1.75 -17.25
CA VAL A 61 -4.78 1.06 -16.23
C VAL A 61 -5.71 0.36 -15.24
N GLU A 62 -5.37 -0.86 -14.88
CA GLU A 62 -6.07 -1.62 -13.87
C GLU A 62 -5.73 -1.11 -12.47
N PHE A 63 -6.76 -0.78 -11.67
CA PHE A 63 -6.72 -0.58 -10.24
C PHE A 63 -7.73 -1.53 -9.61
N SER A 64 -7.24 -2.50 -8.84
CA SER A 64 -8.10 -3.50 -8.20
C SER A 64 -9.15 -2.84 -7.32
N GLY A 65 -10.44 -3.14 -7.54
CA GLY A 65 -11.51 -2.54 -6.77
C GLY A 65 -12.90 -3.03 -7.18
N GLY A 66 -13.90 -2.54 -6.47
CA GLY A 66 -15.30 -2.85 -6.73
C GLY A 66 -16.21 -2.34 -5.62
N GLY A 67 -17.52 -2.17 -5.90
CA GLY A 67 -18.49 -1.73 -4.89
C GLY A 67 -18.20 -0.36 -4.28
N GLY A 68 -17.53 0.54 -5.01
CA GLY A 68 -17.12 1.86 -4.52
C GLY A 68 -15.79 1.88 -3.77
N TRP A 69 -15.04 0.77 -3.74
CA TRP A 69 -13.71 0.68 -3.16
C TRP A 69 -12.65 0.47 -4.24
N SER A 70 -11.46 1.07 -4.08
CA SER A 70 -10.32 0.91 -4.96
C SER A 70 -9.02 0.79 -4.18
N PHE A 71 -8.05 0.05 -4.73
CA PHE A 71 -6.66 0.09 -4.31
C PHE A 71 -5.92 1.07 -5.22
N GLU A 72 -5.63 2.26 -4.70
CA GLU A 72 -4.89 3.28 -5.42
C GLU A 72 -3.41 3.17 -5.08
N HIS A 73 -2.58 3.12 -6.10
CA HIS A 73 -1.13 3.14 -5.93
C HIS A 73 -0.50 4.09 -6.94
N LYS A 74 0.58 4.73 -6.51
CA LYS A 74 1.33 5.65 -7.37
C LYS A 74 1.93 4.90 -8.54
N LEU A 75 1.74 5.42 -9.76
CA LEU A 75 2.39 4.96 -10.98
C LEU A 75 3.35 6.03 -11.50
N VAL A 76 4.50 5.58 -11.97
CA VAL A 76 5.53 6.46 -12.55
C VAL A 76 6.11 5.85 -13.83
N ALA A 77 6.76 6.67 -14.64
CA ALA A 77 7.50 6.18 -15.80
C ALA A 77 8.52 5.12 -15.39
N GLY A 78 8.56 4.01 -16.12
CA GLY A 78 9.40 2.85 -15.84
C GLY A 78 8.70 1.74 -15.05
N ASP A 79 7.50 1.96 -14.50
CA ASP A 79 6.75 0.90 -13.82
C ASP A 79 6.36 -0.20 -14.83
N GLU A 80 6.78 -1.42 -14.52
CA GLU A 80 6.56 -2.58 -15.37
C GLU A 80 5.22 -3.26 -15.11
N GLY A 81 4.68 -3.90 -16.14
CA GLY A 81 3.42 -4.61 -16.05
C GLY A 81 3.13 -5.49 -17.26
N LEU A 82 1.90 -5.94 -17.34
CA LEU A 82 1.36 -6.72 -18.44
C LEU A 82 0.41 -5.86 -19.27
N ILE A 83 0.62 -5.87 -20.56
CA ILE A 83 -0.29 -5.29 -21.56
C ILE A 83 -1.19 -6.42 -22.04
N ILE A 84 -2.49 -6.26 -21.94
CA ILE A 84 -3.49 -7.18 -22.47
C ILE A 84 -4.19 -6.51 -23.64
N PHE A 85 -4.16 -7.13 -24.82
CA PHE A 85 -4.82 -6.61 -26.01
C PHE A 85 -6.29 -7.02 -26.05
N SER A 86 -7.14 -6.06 -26.33
CA SER A 86 -8.55 -6.30 -26.50
C SER A 86 -8.86 -7.00 -27.82
N GLN A 87 -9.85 -7.87 -27.82
CA GLN A 87 -10.38 -8.44 -29.06
C GLN A 87 -10.98 -7.39 -29.98
N ARG A 88 -11.46 -6.28 -29.42
CA ARG A 88 -12.17 -5.22 -30.16
C ARG A 88 -11.66 -3.86 -29.75
N CYS A 89 -11.95 -2.86 -30.61
CA CYS A 89 -11.69 -1.46 -30.35
C CYS A 89 -12.29 -1.02 -29.01
N LEU A 90 -11.50 -0.33 -28.19
CA LEU A 90 -11.89 0.19 -26.88
C LEU A 90 -12.30 1.66 -26.88
N ASP A 91 -12.08 2.41 -27.97
CA ASP A 91 -12.25 3.87 -28.00
C ASP A 91 -13.64 4.32 -27.50
N GLY A 92 -14.69 3.65 -27.96
CA GLY A 92 -16.06 3.96 -27.52
C GLY A 92 -16.27 3.69 -26.04
N TRP A 93 -15.75 2.58 -25.53
CA TRP A 93 -15.87 2.23 -24.11
C TRP A 93 -15.07 3.17 -23.21
N ILE A 94 -13.86 3.57 -23.62
CA ILE A 94 -13.03 4.54 -22.88
C ILE A 94 -13.77 5.86 -22.71
N GLN A 95 -14.52 6.30 -23.72
CA GLN A 95 -15.22 7.59 -23.70
C GLN A 95 -16.56 7.55 -22.96
N THR A 96 -17.29 6.45 -23.00
CA THR A 96 -18.70 6.41 -22.53
C THR A 96 -18.97 5.41 -21.42
N GLY A 97 -18.08 4.44 -21.21
CA GLY A 97 -18.33 3.31 -20.30
C GLY A 97 -19.47 2.40 -20.79
N GLY A 98 -19.81 1.39 -20.01
CA GLY A 98 -20.92 0.47 -20.27
C GLY A 98 -20.80 -0.29 -21.59
N VAL A 99 -21.93 -0.49 -22.27
CA VAL A 99 -21.97 -1.09 -23.62
C VAL A 99 -21.87 0.02 -24.64
N ALA A 100 -20.68 0.19 -25.21
CA ALA A 100 -20.41 1.26 -26.18
C ALA A 100 -20.47 0.77 -27.64
N ASN A 101 -20.80 1.65 -28.54
CA ASN A 101 -20.67 1.39 -29.98
C ASN A 101 -19.21 1.49 -30.38
N ASN A 102 -18.71 0.50 -31.11
CA ASN A 102 -17.37 0.55 -31.69
C ASN A 102 -17.32 1.55 -32.86
N PRO A 103 -16.51 2.62 -32.79
CA PRO A 103 -16.37 3.57 -33.87
C PRO A 103 -15.65 2.96 -35.09
N ILE A 104 -14.78 1.98 -34.85
CA ILE A 104 -13.95 1.33 -35.89
C ILE A 104 -13.98 -0.19 -35.65
N ALA A 105 -14.02 -0.94 -36.76
CA ALA A 105 -14.01 -2.41 -36.75
C ALA A 105 -12.56 -2.95 -36.67
N ARG A 106 -11.80 -2.55 -35.61
CA ARG A 106 -10.48 -3.14 -35.31
C ARG A 106 -10.66 -4.44 -34.50
N PHE A 107 -9.80 -5.42 -34.76
CA PHE A 107 -9.73 -6.69 -34.04
C PHE A 107 -8.28 -6.98 -33.65
N HIS A 108 -8.02 -7.28 -32.37
CA HIS A 108 -6.69 -7.60 -31.84
C HIS A 108 -5.61 -6.57 -32.20
N ASP A 109 -6.02 -5.31 -32.31
CA ASP A 109 -5.11 -4.20 -32.59
C ASP A 109 -4.28 -3.90 -31.35
N LYS A 110 -2.99 -3.61 -31.57
CA LYS A 110 -2.05 -3.32 -30.47
C LYS A 110 -2.37 -1.99 -29.76
N GLN A 111 -3.14 -1.10 -30.38
CA GLN A 111 -3.59 0.14 -29.73
C GLN A 111 -4.80 -0.07 -28.81
N ASP A 112 -5.52 -1.17 -28.97
CA ASP A 112 -6.67 -1.51 -28.13
C ASP A 112 -6.20 -2.40 -26.97
N ALA A 113 -5.65 -1.81 -25.92
CA ALA A 113 -5.03 -2.54 -24.81
C ALA A 113 -5.40 -1.97 -23.44
N CYS A 114 -5.23 -2.79 -22.41
CA CYS A 114 -5.24 -2.39 -20.99
C CYS A 114 -3.91 -2.75 -20.36
N PHE A 115 -3.49 -1.99 -19.36
CA PHE A 115 -2.25 -2.22 -18.63
C PHE A 115 -2.52 -2.69 -17.20
N ILE A 116 -1.90 -3.79 -16.81
CA ILE A 116 -1.92 -4.34 -15.44
C ILE A 116 -0.53 -4.14 -14.84
N PRO A 117 -0.34 -3.18 -13.92
CA PRO A 117 0.96 -2.93 -13.30
C PRO A 117 1.37 -4.06 -12.35
N GLY A 118 2.67 -4.16 -12.05
CA GLY A 118 3.21 -5.02 -10.98
C GLY A 118 3.83 -6.34 -11.44
N ILE A 119 3.71 -6.74 -12.70
CA ILE A 119 4.52 -7.84 -13.27
C ILE A 119 5.90 -7.27 -13.58
N ARG A 120 6.94 -7.84 -12.95
CA ARG A 120 8.28 -7.26 -12.90
C ARG A 120 9.30 -8.17 -13.56
N SER A 121 10.24 -7.56 -14.26
CA SER A 121 11.45 -8.23 -14.73
C SER A 121 12.40 -8.55 -13.56
N LYS A 122 13.33 -9.48 -13.75
CA LYS A 122 14.30 -9.86 -12.72
C LYS A 122 15.13 -8.66 -12.17
N PRO A 123 15.61 -7.71 -12.98
CA PRO A 123 16.29 -6.52 -12.46
C PRO A 123 15.41 -5.63 -11.56
N ASN A 124 14.11 -5.60 -11.81
CA ASN A 124 13.13 -4.78 -11.09
C ASN A 124 12.32 -5.55 -10.04
N ALA A 125 12.79 -6.74 -9.66
CA ALA A 125 12.17 -7.51 -8.59
C ALA A 125 12.11 -6.70 -7.28
N ILE A 126 11.06 -6.90 -6.49
CA ILE A 126 10.90 -6.25 -5.19
C ILE A 126 12.07 -6.64 -4.29
N LYS A 127 12.87 -5.65 -3.89
CA LYS A 127 13.98 -5.86 -2.95
C LYS A 127 13.42 -6.18 -1.56
N ASP A 128 14.12 -7.04 -0.82
CA ASP A 128 13.74 -7.45 0.53
C ASP A 128 12.30 -7.96 0.62
N PHE A 129 11.91 -8.73 -0.40
CA PHE A 129 10.60 -9.36 -0.45
C PHE A 129 10.42 -10.33 0.72
N GLN A 130 9.32 -10.18 1.45
CA GLN A 130 8.98 -11.03 2.58
C GLN A 130 7.86 -12.00 2.18
N ASN A 131 8.13 -13.30 2.27
CA ASN A 131 7.18 -14.35 1.90
C ASN A 131 6.51 -14.97 3.16
N ASN A 132 6.09 -14.11 4.08
CA ASN A 132 5.50 -14.51 5.36
C ASN A 132 4.32 -13.61 5.74
N GLY A 133 3.36 -13.47 4.82
CA GLY A 133 2.13 -12.72 5.02
C GLY A 133 1.83 -11.75 3.88
N ILE A 134 0.99 -10.75 4.16
CA ILE A 134 0.57 -9.72 3.21
C ILE A 134 1.17 -8.39 3.66
N ARG A 135 1.91 -7.73 2.77
CA ARG A 135 2.57 -6.47 3.06
C ARG A 135 2.29 -5.41 2.00
N LEU A 136 1.72 -4.28 2.42
CA LEU A 136 1.67 -3.04 1.63
C LEU A 136 2.85 -2.17 2.05
N ARG A 137 3.68 -1.72 1.11
CA ARG A 137 4.90 -0.98 1.43
C ARG A 137 5.32 -0.02 0.33
N ASN A 138 6.09 1.01 0.71
CA ASN A 138 6.86 1.81 -0.23
C ASN A 138 8.10 1.04 -0.75
N ALA A 139 8.83 1.64 -1.69
CA ALA A 139 9.93 0.97 -2.41
C ALA A 139 11.07 0.48 -1.49
N ASP A 140 11.47 1.28 -0.48
CA ASP A 140 12.56 0.99 0.46
C ASP A 140 12.11 0.29 1.75
N ALA A 141 10.81 -0.02 1.87
CA ALA A 141 10.20 -0.63 3.04
C ALA A 141 10.32 0.17 4.34
N SER A 142 10.52 1.48 4.26
CA SER A 142 10.51 2.37 5.44
C SER A 142 9.10 2.67 5.94
N VAL A 143 8.09 2.54 5.06
CA VAL A 143 6.66 2.71 5.38
C VAL A 143 5.92 1.46 4.94
N TYR A 144 5.17 0.84 5.85
CA TYR A 144 4.41 -0.36 5.50
C TYR A 144 3.26 -0.68 6.48
N HIS A 145 2.30 -1.45 5.95
CA HIS A 145 1.35 -2.26 6.72
C HIS A 145 1.62 -3.73 6.42
N TRP A 146 1.72 -4.55 7.46
CA TRP A 146 2.07 -5.95 7.31
C TRP A 146 1.21 -6.84 8.21
N LEU A 147 0.48 -7.76 7.59
CA LEU A 147 -0.21 -8.86 8.25
C LEU A 147 0.70 -10.08 8.10
N LYS A 148 1.26 -10.54 9.20
CA LYS A 148 2.21 -11.65 9.21
C LYS A 148 1.52 -13.00 9.44
N ASP A 149 2.16 -14.06 9.01
CA ASP A 149 1.70 -15.45 9.19
C ASP A 149 1.72 -15.92 10.65
N ASP A 150 2.49 -15.26 11.53
CA ASP A 150 2.48 -15.50 12.98
C ASP A 150 1.27 -14.85 13.70
N GLY A 151 0.38 -14.19 12.93
CA GLY A 151 -0.80 -13.49 13.44
C GLY A 151 -0.54 -12.08 13.94
N SER A 152 0.69 -11.58 13.89
CA SER A 152 0.98 -10.19 14.24
C SER A 152 0.64 -9.23 13.09
N ILE A 153 0.31 -7.98 13.45
CA ILE A 153 0.04 -6.89 12.50
C ILE A 153 0.95 -5.72 12.82
N GLU A 154 1.59 -5.14 11.83
CA GLU A 154 2.46 -4.00 11.99
C GLU A 154 2.08 -2.86 11.03
N SER A 155 2.05 -1.64 11.56
CA SER A 155 1.98 -0.39 10.80
C SER A 155 3.16 0.46 11.18
N VAL A 156 4.03 0.74 10.22
CA VAL A 156 5.31 1.43 10.46
C VAL A 156 5.44 2.62 9.52
N ASN A 157 5.90 3.73 10.05
CA ASN A 157 6.23 4.94 9.30
C ASN A 157 7.60 5.46 9.78
N GLY A 158 8.68 4.94 9.17
CA GLY A 158 10.04 5.29 9.57
C GLY A 158 10.33 5.01 11.04
N SER A 159 10.23 6.01 11.89
CA SER A 159 10.50 5.91 13.34
C SER A 159 9.26 5.62 14.19
N GLY A 160 8.07 5.81 13.64
CA GLY A 160 6.80 5.55 14.34
C GLY A 160 6.20 4.21 13.99
N TYR A 161 5.58 3.55 14.97
CA TYR A 161 4.89 2.29 14.70
C TYR A 161 3.69 2.04 15.63
N VAL A 162 2.76 1.24 15.10
CA VAL A 162 1.71 0.55 15.86
C VAL A 162 1.79 -0.92 15.50
N LYS A 163 1.89 -1.79 16.52
CA LYS A 163 1.97 -3.24 16.34
C LYS A 163 0.92 -3.93 17.19
N LEU A 164 0.23 -4.90 16.62
CA LEU A 164 -0.53 -5.90 17.34
C LEU A 164 0.31 -7.20 17.33
N LEU A 165 0.88 -7.56 18.47
CA LEU A 165 1.71 -8.75 18.60
C LEU A 165 0.84 -10.01 18.59
N SER A 166 1.39 -11.14 18.19
CA SER A 166 0.69 -12.44 18.21
C SER A 166 0.22 -12.84 19.62
N SER A 167 0.80 -12.26 20.68
CA SER A 167 0.32 -12.39 22.07
C SER A 167 -0.93 -11.57 22.40
N GLY A 168 -1.41 -10.73 21.46
CA GLY A 168 -2.52 -9.79 21.66
C GLY A 168 -2.12 -8.46 22.31
N VAL A 169 -0.84 -8.24 22.59
CA VAL A 169 -0.35 -6.95 23.09
C VAL A 169 -0.34 -5.93 21.95
N VAL A 170 -0.88 -4.72 22.21
CA VAL A 170 -0.73 -3.57 21.31
C VAL A 170 0.48 -2.75 21.77
N ASP A 171 1.39 -2.49 20.85
CA ASP A 171 2.60 -1.70 21.06
C ASP A 171 2.56 -0.44 20.19
N ILE A 172 2.53 0.72 20.81
CA ILE A 172 2.57 2.02 20.15
C ILE A 172 3.85 2.73 20.56
N ASN A 173 4.90 2.64 19.77
CA ASN A 173 6.21 3.25 20.06
C ASN A 173 6.74 2.89 21.47
N GLY A 174 6.56 1.66 21.92
CA GLY A 174 6.98 1.20 23.24
C GLY A 174 5.93 1.39 24.36
N PHE A 175 4.81 2.10 24.08
CA PHE A 175 3.68 2.08 24.99
C PHE A 175 2.88 0.80 24.77
N LEU A 176 2.85 -0.08 25.77
CA LEU A 176 2.26 -1.41 25.65
C LEU A 176 0.89 -1.46 26.33
N VAL A 177 -0.11 -1.94 25.60
CA VAL A 177 -1.43 -2.26 26.14
C VAL A 177 -1.61 -3.77 26.11
N GLN A 178 -1.78 -4.37 27.29
CA GLN A 178 -1.99 -5.81 27.45
C GLN A 178 -3.42 -6.21 27.03
N PRO A 179 -3.68 -7.47 26.65
CA PRO A 179 -5.03 -7.95 26.38
C PRO A 179 -5.99 -7.79 27.58
N THR A 180 -5.47 -7.66 28.78
CA THR A 180 -6.22 -7.38 30.00
C THR A 180 -6.65 -5.91 30.15
N GLY A 181 -6.20 -5.03 29.27
CA GLY A 181 -6.38 -3.58 29.37
C GLY A 181 -5.32 -2.86 30.20
N ALA A 182 -4.41 -3.58 30.89
CA ALA A 182 -3.30 -2.95 31.59
C ALA A 182 -2.34 -2.29 30.58
N ALA A 183 -1.90 -1.08 30.88
CA ALA A 183 -0.97 -0.34 30.03
C ALA A 183 0.36 -0.08 30.77
N THR A 184 1.48 -0.18 30.03
CA THR A 184 2.82 0.12 30.54
C THR A 184 3.58 0.97 29.51
N SER A 185 4.41 1.89 30.03
CA SER A 185 5.30 2.71 29.19
C SER A 185 6.71 2.70 29.80
N PRO A 186 7.76 2.49 28.99
CA PRO A 186 9.15 2.61 29.44
C PRO A 186 9.57 4.08 29.65
N VAL A 187 8.76 5.02 29.16
CA VAL A 187 8.98 6.47 29.30
C VAL A 187 7.79 7.11 29.98
N SER A 188 7.98 8.32 30.53
CA SER A 188 6.89 9.05 31.15
C SER A 188 5.77 9.36 30.16
N VAL A 189 4.53 9.17 30.60
CA VAL A 189 3.34 9.63 29.87
C VAL A 189 3.04 11.06 30.30
N GLY A 190 3.24 12.01 29.39
CA GLY A 190 2.83 13.40 29.59
C GLY A 190 1.35 13.58 29.25
N ALA A 191 0.54 13.99 30.20
CA ALA A 191 -0.86 14.35 29.99
C ALA A 191 -1.21 15.62 30.77
N PRO A 192 -2.03 16.55 30.20
CA PRO A 192 -2.51 17.72 30.93
C PRO A 192 -3.38 17.35 32.14
N LEU A 193 -4.05 16.21 32.08
CA LEU A 193 -4.87 15.64 33.12
C LEU A 193 -4.80 14.11 33.04
N ILE A 194 -4.60 13.45 34.17
CA ILE A 194 -4.77 12.01 34.33
C ILE A 194 -6.00 11.84 35.23
N ASP A 195 -7.12 11.40 34.63
CA ASP A 195 -8.35 11.09 35.36
C ASP A 195 -8.37 9.58 35.62
N ALA A 196 -8.38 9.19 36.89
CA ALA A 196 -8.46 7.81 37.34
C ALA A 196 -9.83 7.56 37.96
N ALA A 197 -10.66 6.75 37.32
CA ALA A 197 -12.04 6.47 37.74
C ALA A 197 -12.11 5.88 39.18
N ASP A 198 -11.15 5.01 39.52
CA ASP A 198 -11.11 4.37 40.84
C ASP A 198 -9.95 4.87 41.71
N SER A 199 -8.74 4.71 41.25
CA SER A 199 -7.56 5.09 42.02
C SER A 199 -6.35 5.38 41.14
N LEU A 200 -5.57 6.38 41.56
CA LEU A 200 -4.21 6.63 41.04
C LEU A 200 -3.20 6.19 42.10
N LYS A 201 -2.30 5.24 41.78
CA LYS A 201 -1.22 4.81 42.64
C LYS A 201 0.11 5.33 42.11
N VAL A 202 0.90 5.94 42.99
CA VAL A 202 2.28 6.32 42.70
C VAL A 202 3.13 5.57 43.71
N ASP A 203 4.14 4.83 43.23
CA ASP A 203 4.97 3.94 44.04
C ASP A 203 4.16 2.96 44.91
N GLY A 204 3.07 2.43 44.37
CA GLY A 204 2.17 1.50 45.03
C GLY A 204 1.24 2.13 46.09
N LYS A 205 1.27 3.43 46.28
CA LYS A 205 0.41 4.17 47.22
C LYS A 205 -0.73 4.86 46.49
N GLU A 206 -1.95 4.70 47.00
CA GLU A 206 -3.13 5.43 46.56
C GLU A 206 -2.92 6.95 46.72
N GLN A 207 -3.11 7.73 45.66
CA GLN A 207 -2.90 9.17 45.76
C GLN A 207 -3.95 9.88 46.59
N LYS A 208 -5.19 9.36 46.63
CA LYS A 208 -6.26 9.88 47.48
C LYS A 208 -5.98 9.70 48.98
N ASP A 209 -5.14 8.69 49.30
CA ASP A 209 -4.88 8.33 50.70
C ASP A 209 -3.48 8.76 51.14
N HIS A 210 -2.67 9.41 50.27
CA HIS A 210 -1.39 9.91 50.72
C HIS A 210 -1.53 11.17 51.56
N GLY A 211 -1.08 11.08 52.78
CA GLY A 211 -1.00 12.20 53.72
C GLY A 211 0.34 12.91 53.62
N HIS A 212 0.36 14.20 53.68
CA HIS A 212 1.61 14.92 53.90
C HIS A 212 1.95 14.87 55.39
N LYS A 213 3.22 14.55 55.72
CA LYS A 213 3.68 14.66 57.09
C LYS A 213 3.47 16.12 57.55
N PRO A 214 2.92 16.35 58.76
CA PRO A 214 2.84 17.69 59.30
C PRO A 214 4.27 18.33 59.28
N GLY A 215 4.38 19.43 58.58
CA GLY A 215 5.61 20.23 58.59
C GLY A 215 5.44 21.41 59.52
N THR A 216 6.51 21.74 60.24
CA THR A 216 6.58 22.97 60.99
C THR A 216 7.17 24.05 60.11
N TYR A 217 6.47 25.15 59.86
CA TYR A 217 7.01 26.31 59.20
C TYR A 217 6.90 27.56 60.10
N ASN A 218 7.80 28.49 59.92
CA ASN A 218 7.82 29.69 60.72
C ASN A 218 7.14 30.85 60.01
N VAL A 219 6.12 31.43 60.63
CA VAL A 219 5.53 32.68 60.21
C VAL A 219 5.90 33.75 61.26
N GLY A 220 6.68 34.74 60.87
CA GLY A 220 7.08 35.80 61.79
C GLY A 220 7.84 35.33 63.00
N GLY A 221 8.65 34.24 62.88
CA GLY A 221 9.46 33.68 63.96
C GLY A 221 8.71 32.72 64.91
N THR A 222 7.42 32.50 64.72
CA THR A 222 6.65 31.54 65.57
C THR A 222 6.42 30.22 64.76
N PRO A 223 6.78 29.04 65.30
CA PRO A 223 6.50 27.77 64.68
C PRO A 223 4.99 27.52 64.55
N VAL A 224 4.51 27.24 63.38
CA VAL A 224 3.11 26.85 63.14
C VAL A 224 3.08 25.41 62.62
N ASN A 225 2.36 24.57 63.30
CA ASN A 225 2.07 23.20 62.84
C ASN A 225 0.91 23.24 61.86
N GLY A 226 1.23 22.99 60.57
CA GLY A 226 0.23 22.88 59.52
C GLY A 226 -0.14 21.41 59.29
N ASN A 227 -1.43 21.08 59.35
CA ASN A 227 -2.00 19.86 58.80
C ASN A 227 -2.50 20.22 57.41
N SER A 228 -1.96 19.63 56.36
CA SER A 228 -2.62 19.65 55.06
C SER A 228 -3.86 18.73 55.17
N GLY A 229 -5.05 19.33 55.17
CA GLY A 229 -6.29 18.56 55.23
C GLY A 229 -6.39 17.58 54.06
N THR A 230 -7.03 16.46 54.32
CA THR A 230 -7.49 15.53 53.29
C THR A 230 -8.27 16.30 52.22
N GLN A 231 -7.78 16.24 50.97
CA GLN A 231 -8.61 16.70 49.86
C GLN A 231 -9.83 15.76 49.76
N SER A 232 -11.00 16.32 50.00
CA SER A 232 -12.30 15.69 49.78
C SER A 232 -12.61 15.62 48.28
#